data_89000f8b1bee1d52e21c49b659572091
#
_entry.id   89000f8b1bee1d52e21c49b659572091
#
_cell.length_a   1.000
_cell.length_b   1.000
_cell.length_c   1.000
_cell.angle_alpha   90.00
_cell.angle_beta   90.00
_cell.angle_gamma   90.00
#
_symmetry.space_group_name_H-M   'P 1'
#
loop_
_entity.id
_entity.type
_entity.pdbx_description
1 polymer ?
#
loop_
_entity_poly.entity_id
_entity_poly.type
_entity_poly.pdbx_seq_one_letter_code
_entity_poly.pdbx_strand_id
1 'polypeptide(L)'
;MTERLLDQKTLRRAFELLAMRLRRRGVVGEVHIFGGAAMVLAFNSRESTRDVDAVFAPDTQVLDAAHEVAVEMRLPKSWLNNQASSYVSGVAGRGTPVFDHPNLRVMITPIEHLLAMKVRAARAVRDTDDVRVLLRELKLTKVSQVKKIVEKYFADEPLSARSLALIEEVLSE
;
A
#
# COMPACT_ATOMS: atom_id res chain seq x y z
N MET A 1 3.89 23.46 11.22
CA MET A 1 2.60 22.70 11.16
C MET A 1 2.90 21.22 11.31
N THR A 2 2.23 20.59 12.23
CA THR A 2 2.36 19.13 12.37
C THR A 2 1.63 18.46 11.20
N GLU A 3 2.33 17.68 10.44
CA GLU A 3 1.76 16.87 9.35
C GLU A 3 0.70 15.94 9.94
N ARG A 4 -0.52 15.97 9.41
CA ARG A 4 -1.61 15.14 9.91
C ARG A 4 -1.40 13.70 9.47
N LEU A 5 -1.18 12.82 10.42
CA LEU A 5 -1.05 11.40 10.18
C LEU A 5 -2.43 10.76 9.93
N LEU A 6 -2.43 9.74 9.08
CA LEU A 6 -3.60 8.99 8.67
C LEU A 6 -3.67 7.68 9.46
N ASP A 7 -4.48 7.65 10.49
CA ASP A 7 -4.85 6.41 11.19
C ASP A 7 -6.00 5.69 10.46
N GLN A 8 -6.36 4.53 10.93
CA GLN A 8 -7.41 3.72 10.33
C GLN A 8 -8.74 4.47 10.22
N LYS A 9 -9.13 5.21 11.24
CA LYS A 9 -10.36 6.01 11.28
C LYS A 9 -10.33 7.15 10.26
N THR A 10 -9.24 7.87 10.20
CA THR A 10 -9.04 8.96 9.24
C THR A 10 -9.05 8.45 7.80
N LEU A 11 -8.39 7.31 7.53
CA LEU A 11 -8.40 6.69 6.22
C LEU A 11 -9.82 6.28 5.79
N ARG A 12 -10.60 5.65 6.66
CA ARG A 12 -11.99 5.28 6.38
C ARG A 12 -12.84 6.52 6.06
N ARG A 13 -12.70 7.57 6.83
CA ARG A 13 -13.41 8.83 6.57
C ARG A 13 -13.00 9.45 5.25
N ALA A 14 -11.72 9.42 4.91
CA ALA A 14 -11.23 9.92 3.62
C ALA A 14 -11.83 9.13 2.44
N PHE A 15 -11.91 7.81 2.55
CA PHE A 15 -12.55 6.98 1.51
C PHE A 15 -14.05 7.21 1.40
N GLU A 16 -14.78 7.43 2.50
CA GLU A 16 -16.20 7.81 2.46
C GLU A 16 -16.39 9.11 1.68
N LEU A 17 -15.62 10.13 1.97
CA LEU A 17 -15.69 11.41 1.27
C LEU A 17 -15.27 11.27 -0.21
N LEU A 18 -14.24 10.47 -0.48
CA LEU A 18 -13.81 10.19 -1.86
C LEU A 18 -14.94 9.51 -2.66
N ALA A 19 -15.60 8.52 -2.08
CA ALA A 19 -16.73 7.84 -2.69
C ALA A 19 -17.90 8.82 -2.99
N MET A 20 -18.19 9.74 -2.08
CA MET A 20 -19.22 10.77 -2.27
C MET A 20 -18.85 11.74 -3.40
N ARG A 21 -17.59 12.14 -3.52
CA ARG A 21 -17.10 13.00 -4.62
C ARG A 21 -17.21 12.31 -5.97
N LEU A 22 -16.82 11.04 -6.03
CA LEU A 22 -16.93 10.22 -7.23
C LEU A 22 -18.40 10.00 -7.64
N ARG A 23 -19.29 9.78 -6.67
CA ARG A 23 -20.73 9.67 -6.92
C ARG A 23 -21.28 10.93 -7.60
N ARG A 24 -20.92 12.10 -7.12
CA ARG A 24 -21.34 13.38 -7.73
C ARG A 24 -20.87 13.54 -9.17
N ARG A 25 -19.74 12.92 -9.51
CA ARG A 25 -19.19 12.89 -10.87
C ARG A 25 -19.76 11.77 -11.75
N GLY A 26 -20.58 10.90 -11.19
CA GLY A 26 -21.07 9.70 -11.90
C GLY A 26 -19.95 8.70 -12.22
N VAL A 27 -18.91 8.65 -11.41
CA VAL A 27 -17.71 7.82 -11.62
C VAL A 27 -17.67 6.71 -10.58
N VAL A 28 -17.25 5.53 -10.99
CA VAL A 28 -16.87 4.42 -10.11
C VAL A 28 -15.36 4.32 -10.09
N GLY A 29 -14.76 4.57 -8.92
CA GLY A 29 -13.32 4.47 -8.71
C GLY A 29 -12.91 3.11 -8.16
N GLU A 30 -11.71 2.69 -8.53
CA GLU A 30 -11.04 1.52 -7.99
C GLU A 30 -9.64 1.92 -7.53
N VAL A 31 -9.29 1.58 -6.29
CA VAL A 31 -8.02 1.95 -5.64
C VAL A 31 -7.38 0.70 -5.09
N HIS A 32 -6.16 0.41 -5.51
CA HIS A 32 -5.33 -0.67 -5.01
C HIS A 32 -4.18 -0.10 -4.19
N ILE A 33 -4.24 -0.31 -2.89
CA ILE A 33 -3.29 0.24 -1.91
C ILE A 33 -2.10 -0.68 -1.71
N PHE A 34 -0.93 -0.09 -1.61
CA PHE A 34 0.30 -0.72 -1.16
C PHE A 34 1.05 0.19 -0.16
N GLY A 35 2.20 -0.23 0.32
CA GLY A 35 2.99 0.57 1.26
C GLY A 35 2.44 0.65 2.68
N GLY A 36 2.67 1.78 3.34
CA GLY A 36 2.34 1.98 4.76
C GLY A 36 0.85 1.93 5.07
N ALA A 37 0.00 2.47 4.19
CA ALA A 37 -1.46 2.43 4.37
C ALA A 37 -2.02 1.01 4.35
N ALA A 38 -1.44 0.11 3.55
CA ALA A 38 -1.78 -1.31 3.58
C ALA A 38 -1.48 -1.94 4.95
N MET A 39 -0.36 -1.56 5.56
CA MET A 39 0.03 -2.05 6.89
C MET A 39 -0.91 -1.54 8.00
N VAL A 40 -1.40 -0.31 7.88
CA VAL A 40 -2.39 0.26 8.81
C VAL A 40 -3.74 -0.45 8.68
N LEU A 41 -4.23 -0.64 7.46
CA LEU A 41 -5.59 -1.11 7.20
C LEU A 41 -5.76 -2.63 7.31
N ALA A 42 -4.79 -3.41 6.82
CA ALA A 42 -4.91 -4.86 6.75
C ALA A 42 -4.32 -5.58 7.96
N PHE A 43 -3.20 -5.09 8.50
CA PHE A 43 -2.43 -5.82 9.50
C PHE A 43 -2.40 -5.16 10.87
N ASN A 44 -2.94 -3.96 10.98
CA ASN A 44 -2.92 -3.16 12.22
C ASN A 44 -1.50 -3.11 12.87
N SER A 45 -0.47 -3.21 12.03
CA SER A 45 0.93 -3.24 12.45
C SER A 45 1.55 -1.85 12.59
N ARG A 46 0.84 -0.84 12.09
CA ARG A 46 1.16 0.58 12.24
C ARG A 46 -0.07 1.32 12.71
N GLU A 47 0.11 2.28 13.61
CA GLU A 47 -0.97 3.15 14.08
C GLU A 47 -1.42 4.14 12.99
N SER A 48 -0.47 4.60 12.16
CA SER A 48 -0.72 5.61 11.14
C SER A 48 0.30 5.59 10.02
N THR A 49 -0.04 6.29 8.94
CA THR A 49 0.84 6.57 7.82
C THR A 49 0.74 8.04 7.42
N ARG A 50 1.68 8.53 6.62
CA ARG A 50 1.67 9.91 6.10
C ARG A 50 0.77 10.07 4.89
N ASP A 51 0.71 9.06 4.04
CA ASP A 51 0.01 9.05 2.76
C ASP A 51 -0.47 7.65 2.39
N VAL A 52 -1.20 7.59 1.30
CA VAL A 52 -1.69 6.36 0.68
C VAL A 52 -1.05 6.24 -0.70
N ASP A 53 -0.09 5.32 -0.82
CA ASP A 53 0.45 4.91 -2.11
C ASP A 53 -0.49 3.91 -2.75
N ALA A 54 -0.96 4.20 -3.95
CA ALA A 54 -1.94 3.36 -4.64
C ALA A 54 -1.81 3.44 -6.16
N VAL A 55 -2.36 2.44 -6.81
CA VAL A 55 -2.75 2.51 -8.22
C VAL A 55 -4.26 2.67 -8.25
N PHE A 56 -4.79 3.56 -9.06
CA PHE A 56 -6.22 3.82 -9.12
C PHE A 56 -6.71 4.15 -10.54
N ALA A 57 -7.98 3.85 -10.77
CA ALA A 57 -8.66 4.10 -12.03
C ALA A 57 -10.12 4.56 -11.78
N PRO A 58 -10.68 5.46 -12.58
CA PRO A 58 -9.98 6.27 -13.59
C PRO A 58 -9.07 7.30 -12.91
N ASP A 59 -7.86 7.45 -13.43
CA ASP A 59 -6.75 8.13 -12.75
C ASP A 59 -7.07 9.61 -12.43
N THR A 60 -7.43 10.39 -13.44
CA THR A 60 -7.67 11.84 -13.29
C THR A 60 -8.86 12.12 -12.37
N GLN A 61 -9.98 11.43 -12.55
CA GLN A 61 -11.19 11.67 -11.76
C GLN A 61 -11.00 11.30 -10.29
N VAL A 62 -10.29 10.20 -10.01
CA VAL A 62 -9.97 9.80 -8.64
C VAL A 62 -9.03 10.82 -8.00
N LEU A 63 -8.02 11.27 -8.72
CA LEU A 63 -7.06 12.25 -8.22
C LEU A 63 -7.72 13.61 -7.93
N ASP A 64 -8.56 14.11 -8.83
CA ASP A 64 -9.29 15.36 -8.63
C ASP A 64 -10.22 15.28 -7.43
N ALA A 65 -10.95 14.18 -7.27
CA ALA A 65 -11.79 13.95 -6.11
C ALA A 65 -10.97 13.85 -4.81
N ALA A 66 -9.81 13.22 -4.86
CA ALA A 66 -8.90 13.12 -3.71
C ALA A 66 -8.35 14.50 -3.28
N HIS A 67 -8.09 15.39 -4.23
CA HIS A 67 -7.69 16.77 -3.92
C HIS A 67 -8.79 17.55 -3.19
N GLU A 68 -10.06 17.36 -3.56
CA GLU A 68 -11.19 17.97 -2.83
C GLU A 68 -11.29 17.43 -1.40
N VAL A 69 -11.10 16.12 -1.22
CA VAL A 69 -11.07 15.49 0.12
C VAL A 69 -9.93 16.07 0.95
N ALA A 70 -8.75 16.29 0.35
CA ALA A 70 -7.62 16.90 1.03
C ALA A 70 -7.98 18.27 1.59
N VAL A 71 -8.66 19.11 0.83
CA VAL A 71 -9.12 20.44 1.29
C VAL A 71 -10.09 20.29 2.45
N GLU A 72 -11.11 19.46 2.34
CA GLU A 72 -12.16 19.28 3.36
C GLU A 72 -11.58 18.75 4.68
N MET A 73 -10.69 17.77 4.60
CA MET A 73 -10.10 17.11 5.77
C MET A 73 -8.81 17.79 6.28
N ARG A 74 -8.35 18.82 5.59
CA ARG A 74 -7.05 19.48 5.87
C ARG A 74 -5.89 18.49 5.82
N LEU A 75 -5.89 17.64 4.80
CA LEU A 75 -4.82 16.70 4.49
C LEU A 75 -3.86 17.32 3.47
N PRO A 76 -2.63 16.80 3.36
CA PRO A 76 -1.76 17.14 2.24
C PRO A 76 -2.44 16.78 0.92
N LYS A 77 -2.22 17.58 -0.14
CA LYS A 77 -2.76 17.31 -1.47
C LYS A 77 -2.37 15.92 -1.99
N SER A 78 -1.19 15.44 -1.58
CA SER A 78 -0.63 14.14 -1.92
C SER A 78 -1.04 12.99 -0.98
N TRP A 79 -2.06 13.18 -0.13
CA TRP A 79 -2.49 12.13 0.80
C TRP A 79 -2.84 10.81 0.10
N LEU A 80 -3.42 10.87 -1.08
CA LEU A 80 -3.58 9.76 -2.01
C LEU A 80 -2.78 10.07 -3.27
N ASN A 81 -1.84 9.19 -3.62
CA ASN A 81 -0.95 9.42 -4.75
C ASN A 81 -0.58 8.11 -5.45
N ASN A 82 -0.14 8.24 -6.71
CA ASN A 82 0.32 7.14 -7.54
C ASN A 82 1.82 7.25 -7.88
N GLN A 83 2.58 7.98 -7.10
CA GLN A 83 4.00 8.26 -7.37
C GLN A 83 4.87 6.99 -7.41
N ALA A 84 4.50 5.99 -6.61
CA ALA A 84 5.20 4.70 -6.58
C ALA A 84 4.63 3.66 -7.56
N SER A 85 3.73 4.04 -8.47
CA SER A 85 3.10 3.11 -9.43
C SER A 85 4.10 2.39 -10.34
N SER A 86 5.23 3.02 -10.67
CA SER A 86 6.31 2.41 -11.46
C SER A 86 7.03 1.26 -10.74
N TYR A 87 6.90 1.15 -9.43
CA TYR A 87 7.49 0.08 -8.62
C TYR A 87 6.54 -1.11 -8.40
N VAL A 88 5.30 -0.98 -8.85
CA VAL A 88 4.30 -2.06 -8.76
C VAL A 88 4.54 -3.05 -9.88
N SER A 89 4.57 -4.34 -9.54
CA SER A 89 4.67 -5.40 -10.55
C SER A 89 3.45 -5.42 -11.46
N GLY A 90 3.68 -5.72 -12.74
CA GLY A 90 2.61 -5.99 -13.71
C GLY A 90 1.90 -7.34 -13.49
N VAL A 91 2.37 -8.17 -12.58
CA VAL A 91 1.74 -9.45 -12.26
C VAL A 91 0.42 -9.20 -11.56
N ALA A 92 -0.67 -9.63 -12.22
CA ALA A 92 -2.02 -9.44 -11.69
C ALA A 92 -2.28 -10.34 -10.47
N GLY A 93 -3.01 -9.79 -9.51
CA GLY A 93 -3.51 -10.52 -8.35
C GLY A 93 -4.73 -9.84 -7.78
N ARG A 94 -5.63 -10.62 -7.20
CA ARG A 94 -6.76 -10.05 -6.46
C ARG A 94 -6.29 -9.54 -5.12
N GLY A 95 -6.53 -8.26 -4.86
CA GLY A 95 -6.32 -7.69 -3.54
C GLY A 95 -7.42 -8.08 -2.55
N THR A 96 -7.21 -7.72 -1.29
CA THR A 96 -8.21 -7.87 -0.23
C THR A 96 -9.05 -6.59 -0.14
N PRO A 97 -10.39 -6.66 -0.26
CA PRO A 97 -11.24 -5.48 -0.13
C PRO A 97 -11.21 -4.96 1.32
N VAL A 98 -11.04 -3.64 1.47
CA VAL A 98 -11.02 -2.96 2.77
C VAL A 98 -12.06 -1.85 2.87
N PHE A 99 -12.59 -1.41 1.74
CA PHE A 99 -13.68 -0.45 1.66
C PHE A 99 -14.48 -0.71 0.40
N ASP A 100 -15.79 -0.81 0.53
CA ASP A 100 -16.70 -1.06 -0.59
C ASP A 100 -17.87 -0.07 -0.53
N HIS A 101 -18.05 0.64 -1.63
CA HIS A 101 -19.12 1.60 -1.86
C HIS A 101 -19.51 1.51 -3.34
N PRO A 102 -20.77 1.79 -3.73
CA PRO A 102 -21.20 1.75 -5.14
C PRO A 102 -20.30 2.55 -6.10
N ASN A 103 -19.65 3.60 -5.60
CA ASN A 103 -18.78 4.47 -6.39
C ASN A 103 -17.28 4.36 -6.07
N LEU A 104 -16.88 3.51 -5.12
CA LEU A 104 -15.48 3.33 -4.78
C LEU A 104 -15.20 1.94 -4.19
N ARG A 105 -14.28 1.23 -4.80
CA ARG A 105 -13.68 0.03 -4.22
C ARG A 105 -12.25 0.31 -3.83
N VAL A 106 -11.90 0.00 -2.59
CA VAL A 106 -10.53 0.08 -2.11
C VAL A 106 -10.06 -1.30 -1.70
N MET A 107 -8.97 -1.73 -2.30
CA MET A 107 -8.38 -3.05 -2.10
C MET A 107 -6.94 -2.92 -1.65
N ILE A 108 -6.50 -3.83 -0.81
CA ILE A 108 -5.09 -3.99 -0.45
C ILE A 108 -4.45 -4.93 -1.48
N THR A 109 -3.33 -4.54 -2.03
CA THR A 109 -2.47 -5.39 -2.87
C THR A 109 -2.20 -6.73 -2.19
N PRO A 110 -2.15 -7.85 -2.92
CA PRO A 110 -1.86 -9.17 -2.33
C PRO A 110 -0.63 -9.15 -1.44
N ILE A 111 -0.69 -9.86 -0.32
CA ILE A 111 0.35 -9.85 0.72
C ILE A 111 1.74 -10.27 0.19
N GLU A 112 1.79 -11.24 -0.71
CA GLU A 112 3.06 -11.63 -1.36
C GLU A 112 3.66 -10.50 -2.19
N HIS A 113 2.80 -9.76 -2.90
CA HIS A 113 3.22 -8.60 -3.69
C HIS A 113 3.75 -7.47 -2.79
N LEU A 114 3.06 -7.21 -1.67
CA LEU A 114 3.52 -6.25 -0.66
C LEU A 114 4.91 -6.62 -0.12
N LEU A 115 5.11 -7.90 0.19
CA LEU A 115 6.40 -8.40 0.66
C LEU A 115 7.48 -8.18 -0.39
N ALA A 116 7.24 -8.55 -1.64
CA ALA A 116 8.20 -8.38 -2.72
C ALA A 116 8.58 -6.91 -2.91
N MET A 117 7.61 -6.00 -2.86
CA MET A 117 7.87 -4.56 -2.96
C MET A 117 8.70 -4.03 -1.78
N LYS A 118 8.39 -4.44 -0.56
CA LYS A 118 9.11 -4.04 0.66
C LYS A 118 10.54 -4.52 0.68
N VAL A 119 10.75 -5.78 0.34
CA VAL A 119 12.08 -6.39 0.26
C VAL A 119 12.94 -5.71 -0.79
N ARG A 120 12.39 -5.40 -1.96
CA ARG A 120 13.12 -4.67 -3.01
C ARG A 120 13.48 -3.24 -2.60
N ALA A 121 12.57 -2.54 -1.95
CA ALA A 121 12.83 -1.18 -1.47
C ALA A 121 13.90 -1.15 -0.38
N ALA A 122 13.90 -2.13 0.53
CA ALA A 122 14.86 -2.31 1.64
C ALA A 122 15.26 -1.00 2.33
N ARG A 123 14.29 -0.12 2.55
CA ARG A 123 14.53 1.13 3.28
C ARG A 123 14.78 0.80 4.73
N ALA A 124 15.77 1.46 5.35
CA ALA A 124 16.21 1.20 6.73
C ALA A 124 15.05 0.98 7.72
N VAL A 125 15.28 0.70 8.93
CA VAL A 125 14.43 0.44 10.12
C VAL A 125 12.91 0.30 9.88
N ARG A 126 12.32 1.20 9.10
CA ARG A 126 10.88 1.29 8.85
C ARG A 126 10.33 0.08 8.08
N ASP A 127 11.06 -0.42 7.09
CA ASP A 127 10.65 -1.57 6.30
C ASP A 127 10.91 -2.90 7.02
N THR A 128 11.83 -2.94 7.97
CA THR A 128 12.15 -4.12 8.76
C THR A 128 10.93 -4.63 9.52
N ASP A 129 10.21 -3.75 10.21
CA ASP A 129 9.00 -4.11 10.95
C ASP A 129 7.89 -4.60 10.03
N ASP A 130 7.69 -3.94 8.90
CA ASP A 130 6.71 -4.37 7.91
C ASP A 130 7.06 -5.74 7.32
N VAL A 131 8.32 -5.97 6.96
CA VAL A 131 8.79 -7.27 6.45
C VAL A 131 8.59 -8.36 7.49
N ARG A 132 8.87 -8.08 8.77
CA ARG A 132 8.64 -9.02 9.87
C ARG A 132 7.18 -9.45 9.97
N VAL A 133 6.25 -8.50 9.90
CA VAL A 133 4.80 -8.78 9.91
C VAL A 133 4.41 -9.63 8.72
N LEU A 134 4.82 -9.25 7.51
CA LEU A 134 4.47 -9.96 6.28
C LEU A 134 5.03 -11.38 6.24
N LEU A 135 6.27 -11.60 6.72
CA LEU A 135 6.86 -12.94 6.83
C LEU A 135 6.07 -13.84 7.78
N ARG A 136 5.61 -13.30 8.92
CA ARG A 136 4.77 -14.03 9.87
C ARG A 136 3.41 -14.40 9.28
N GLU A 137 2.75 -13.45 8.64
CA GLU A 137 1.45 -13.66 7.99
C GLU A 137 1.53 -14.73 6.90
N LEU A 138 2.61 -14.74 6.12
CA LEU A 138 2.87 -15.72 5.08
C LEU A 138 3.50 -17.02 5.60
N LYS A 139 3.84 -17.08 6.90
CA LYS A 139 4.51 -18.23 7.54
C LYS A 139 5.81 -18.64 6.84
N LEU A 140 6.58 -17.66 6.40
CA LEU A 140 7.86 -17.86 5.73
C LEU A 140 8.99 -17.94 6.76
N THR A 141 9.85 -18.94 6.60
CA THR A 141 10.95 -19.22 7.52
C THR A 141 12.32 -19.33 6.86
N LYS A 142 12.35 -19.27 5.54
CA LYS A 142 13.59 -19.45 4.74
C LYS A 142 13.76 -18.37 3.72
N VAL A 143 14.99 -17.90 3.55
CA VAL A 143 15.39 -16.92 2.52
C VAL A 143 14.95 -17.38 1.12
N SER A 144 15.09 -18.68 0.81
CA SER A 144 14.69 -19.23 -0.48
C SER A 144 13.21 -19.07 -0.82
N GLN A 145 12.33 -19.10 0.19
CA GLN A 145 10.90 -18.87 0.01
C GLN A 145 10.62 -17.40 -0.36
N VAL A 146 11.28 -16.48 0.31
CA VAL A 146 11.16 -15.04 0.02
C VAL A 146 11.68 -14.73 -1.38
N LYS A 147 12.82 -15.30 -1.76
CA LYS A 147 13.37 -15.15 -3.11
C LYS A 147 12.39 -15.59 -4.20
N LYS A 148 11.74 -16.74 -4.04
CA LYS A 148 10.71 -17.22 -4.98
C LYS A 148 9.54 -16.26 -5.14
N ILE A 149 9.09 -15.64 -4.05
CA ILE A 149 8.03 -14.63 -4.09
C ILE A 149 8.51 -13.40 -4.86
N VAL A 150 9.71 -12.91 -4.57
CA VAL A 150 10.25 -11.74 -5.29
C VAL A 150 10.43 -12.05 -6.78
N GLU A 151 10.95 -13.19 -7.14
CA GLU A 151 11.08 -13.64 -8.54
C GLU A 151 9.73 -13.71 -9.26
N LYS A 152 8.68 -14.15 -8.58
CA LYS A 152 7.32 -14.20 -9.13
C LYS A 152 6.83 -12.83 -9.61
N TYR A 153 7.11 -11.79 -8.85
CA TYR A 153 6.64 -10.42 -9.14
C TYR A 153 7.66 -9.58 -9.91
N PHE A 154 8.94 -9.87 -9.78
CA PHE A 154 10.05 -9.09 -10.32
C PHE A 154 11.16 -10.01 -10.86
N ALA A 155 10.82 -10.83 -11.88
CA ALA A 155 11.69 -11.89 -12.40
C ALA A 155 13.06 -11.42 -12.89
N ASP A 156 13.13 -10.22 -13.47
CA ASP A 156 14.35 -9.70 -14.10
C ASP A 156 15.21 -8.84 -13.17
N GLU A 157 14.84 -8.78 -11.87
CA GLU A 157 15.52 -7.92 -10.92
C GLU A 157 16.11 -8.74 -9.76
N PRO A 158 17.43 -8.97 -9.75
CA PRO A 158 18.08 -9.66 -8.65
C PRO A 158 17.99 -8.84 -7.35
N LEU A 159 17.84 -9.53 -6.22
CA LEU A 159 17.86 -8.90 -4.92
C LEU A 159 19.23 -8.28 -4.63
N SER A 160 19.21 -7.03 -4.13
CA SER A 160 20.41 -6.37 -3.65
C SER A 160 20.99 -7.05 -2.41
N ALA A 161 22.28 -6.86 -2.15
CA ALA A 161 22.91 -7.32 -0.91
C ALA A 161 22.18 -6.79 0.34
N ARG A 162 21.69 -5.56 0.28
CA ARG A 162 20.89 -4.93 1.35
C ARG A 162 19.57 -5.63 1.58
N SER A 163 18.85 -5.99 0.51
CA SER A 163 17.61 -6.75 0.60
C SER A 163 17.84 -8.14 1.21
N LEU A 164 18.89 -8.83 0.80
CA LEU A 164 19.24 -10.13 1.37
C LEU A 164 19.60 -10.02 2.85
N ALA A 165 20.40 -9.03 3.24
CA ALA A 165 20.73 -8.80 4.64
C ALA A 165 19.49 -8.53 5.51
N LEU A 166 18.55 -7.75 5.00
CA LEU A 166 17.26 -7.49 5.68
C LEU A 166 16.47 -8.77 5.91
N ILE A 167 16.34 -9.61 4.89
CA ILE A 167 15.61 -10.88 5.00
C ILE A 167 16.31 -11.80 6.03
N GLU A 168 17.61 -11.94 5.97
CA GLU A 168 18.40 -12.77 6.88
C GLU A 168 18.28 -12.28 8.32
N GLU A 169 18.37 -10.97 8.55
CA GLU A 169 18.17 -10.35 9.86
C GLU A 169 16.82 -10.69 10.46
N VAL A 170 15.75 -10.46 9.71
CA VAL A 170 14.38 -10.70 10.21
C VAL A 170 14.10 -12.18 10.44
N LEU A 171 14.62 -13.07 9.62
CA LEU A 171 14.44 -14.52 9.79
C LEU A 171 15.30 -15.13 10.90
N SER A 172 16.31 -14.42 11.38
CA SER A 172 17.18 -14.87 12.49
C SER A 172 16.64 -14.53 13.88
N GLU A 173 15.60 -13.72 13.95
CA GLU A 173 14.89 -13.35 15.20
C GLU A 173 13.94 -14.47 15.67
#